data_6f9d15eb5d723f2117480e453806c091
#
_entry.id   6f9d15eb5d723f2117480e453806c091
#
_cell.length_a   1.000
_cell.length_b   1.000
_cell.length_c   1.000
_cell.angle_alpha   90.00
_cell.angle_beta   90.00
_cell.angle_gamma   90.00
#
_symmetry.space_group_name_H-M   'P 1'
#
loop_
_entity.id
_entity.type
_entity.pdbx_description
1 polymer ?
#
loop_
_entity_poly.entity_id
_entity_poly.type
_entity_poly.pdbx_seq_one_letter_code
_entity_poly.pdbx_strand_id
1 'polypeptide(L)'
;ITTKKGQQGGLKVNFNTTNSMQTRAQMVDMLSHDDFVNVINQFGTDNQKSLLGNANTDWNDEVYRTAFGTDNNLSLSGSIGKYLPFRVSAGYYNQSGLVRKDNVERWTGNVVLTPSFFQDHLKLTINAKGTLNNNSFNNGGAVWAAATFNPTIPVYSGNSNYGGFNEALDADGYPVNAGVRNP
;
A
#
# COMPACT_ATOMS: atom_id res chain seq x y z
N ILE A 1 12.05 -16.16 -21.93
CA ILE A 1 12.03 -14.70 -21.63
C ILE A 1 13.41 -14.17 -22.06
N THR A 2 13.44 -13.28 -23.06
CA THR A 2 14.66 -12.65 -23.52
C THR A 2 14.80 -11.27 -22.89
N THR A 3 15.88 -11.02 -22.17
CA THR A 3 16.17 -9.69 -21.61
C THR A 3 16.65 -8.74 -22.71
N LYS A 4 16.21 -7.50 -22.68
CA LYS A 4 16.68 -6.46 -23.61
C LYS A 4 18.19 -6.22 -23.35
N LYS A 5 18.97 -6.31 -24.40
CA LYS A 5 20.45 -6.07 -24.37
C LYS A 5 20.77 -4.69 -24.91
N GLY A 6 21.99 -4.23 -24.66
CA GLY A 6 22.59 -3.10 -25.36
C GLY A 6 22.78 -3.42 -26.85
N GLN A 7 22.68 -2.42 -27.67
CA GLN A 7 22.93 -2.53 -29.12
C GLN A 7 24.08 -1.61 -29.49
N GLN A 8 24.84 -1.99 -30.51
CA GLN A 8 25.84 -1.08 -31.12
C GLN A 8 25.13 0.16 -31.66
N GLY A 9 25.70 1.32 -31.44
CA GLY A 9 25.17 2.59 -31.89
C GLY A 9 25.25 3.69 -30.83
N GLY A 10 24.64 4.82 -31.14
CA GLY A 10 24.59 5.99 -30.24
C GLY A 10 23.78 5.73 -28.98
N LEU A 11 23.98 6.58 -28.00
CA LEU A 11 23.23 6.55 -26.73
C LEU A 11 21.74 6.73 -26.99
N LYS A 12 20.94 5.80 -26.46
CA LYS A 12 19.47 5.87 -26.44
C LYS A 12 19.00 5.96 -25.01
N VAL A 13 18.15 6.93 -24.74
CA VAL A 13 17.49 7.14 -23.45
C VAL A 13 16.01 6.81 -23.62
N ASN A 14 15.46 5.98 -22.73
CA ASN A 14 14.04 5.72 -22.67
C ASN A 14 13.58 5.97 -21.25
N PHE A 15 12.51 6.77 -21.13
CA PHE A 15 11.81 6.99 -19.87
C PHE A 15 10.34 6.63 -20.06
N ASN A 16 9.83 5.79 -19.18
CA ASN A 16 8.42 5.45 -19.12
C ASN A 16 7.90 5.75 -17.73
N THR A 17 6.74 6.37 -17.67
CA THR A 17 6.01 6.61 -16.42
C THR A 17 4.58 6.17 -16.59
N THR A 18 4.04 5.52 -15.56
CA THR A 18 2.63 5.17 -15.45
C THR A 18 2.15 5.63 -14.09
N ASN A 19 1.09 6.41 -14.07
CA ASN A 19 0.44 6.81 -12.83
C ASN A 19 -0.95 6.22 -12.81
N SER A 20 -1.37 5.72 -11.66
CA SER A 20 -2.66 5.07 -11.46
C SER A 20 -3.37 5.65 -10.24
N MET A 21 -4.69 5.69 -10.32
CA MET A 21 -5.56 6.01 -9.21
C MET A 21 -6.57 4.88 -9.08
N GLN A 22 -6.73 4.38 -7.86
CA GLN A 22 -7.65 3.29 -7.56
C GLN A 22 -8.66 3.77 -6.52
N THR A 23 -9.93 3.48 -6.77
CA THR A 23 -11.02 3.76 -5.85
C THR A 23 -11.78 2.48 -5.55
N ARG A 24 -12.54 2.48 -4.49
CA ARG A 24 -13.42 1.37 -4.13
C ARG A 24 -14.49 1.20 -5.23
N ALA A 25 -14.70 -0.01 -5.70
CA ALA A 25 -15.76 -0.31 -6.68
C ALA A 25 -17.10 -0.54 -5.99
N GLN A 26 -17.08 -1.25 -4.84
CA GLN A 26 -18.26 -1.58 -4.06
C GLN A 26 -17.87 -1.76 -2.59
N MET A 27 -18.78 -1.46 -1.70
CA MET A 27 -18.64 -1.68 -0.26
C MET A 27 -19.81 -2.55 0.23
N VAL A 28 -19.60 -3.16 1.38
CA VAL A 28 -20.68 -3.80 2.11
C VAL A 28 -21.59 -2.69 2.67
N ASP A 29 -22.88 -2.77 2.41
CA ASP A 29 -23.84 -1.87 3.00
C ASP A 29 -23.88 -2.14 4.51
N MET A 30 -23.61 -1.11 5.29
CA MET A 30 -23.68 -1.15 6.74
C MET A 30 -24.86 -0.30 7.22
N LEU A 31 -25.31 -0.57 8.43
CA LEU A 31 -26.32 0.27 9.07
C LEU A 31 -25.79 1.71 9.16
N SER A 32 -26.65 2.66 8.80
CA SER A 32 -26.36 4.06 9.11
C SER A 32 -26.31 4.28 10.62
N HIS A 33 -25.72 5.39 11.06
CA HIS A 33 -25.73 5.77 12.47
C HIS A 33 -27.15 5.70 13.06
N ASP A 34 -28.13 6.31 12.38
CA ASP A 34 -29.49 6.40 12.87
C ASP A 34 -30.20 5.03 12.90
N ASP A 35 -29.98 4.20 11.89
CA ASP A 35 -30.53 2.84 11.87
C ASP A 35 -29.89 1.99 12.97
N PHE A 36 -28.58 2.11 13.21
CA PHE A 36 -27.90 1.41 14.30
C PHE A 36 -28.48 1.82 15.66
N VAL A 37 -28.60 3.14 15.91
CA VAL A 37 -29.17 3.66 17.16
C VAL A 37 -30.62 3.19 17.34
N ASN A 38 -31.44 3.22 16.29
CA ASN A 38 -32.80 2.75 16.32
C ASN A 38 -32.92 1.26 16.67
N VAL A 39 -32.11 0.42 16.03
CA VAL A 39 -32.07 -1.03 16.30
C VAL A 39 -31.64 -1.30 17.75
N ILE A 40 -30.59 -0.63 18.24
CA ILE A 40 -30.14 -0.81 19.63
C ILE A 40 -31.22 -0.33 20.63
N ASN A 41 -31.88 0.80 20.37
CA ASN A 41 -32.93 1.29 21.25
C ASN A 41 -34.15 0.36 21.28
N GLN A 42 -34.44 -0.28 20.16
CA GLN A 42 -35.63 -1.16 20.04
C GLN A 42 -35.34 -2.58 20.59
N PHE A 43 -34.21 -3.12 20.31
CA PHE A 43 -33.90 -4.54 20.58
C PHE A 43 -32.74 -4.76 21.56
N GLY A 44 -31.95 -3.72 21.83
CA GLY A 44 -30.77 -3.83 22.67
C GLY A 44 -31.11 -3.96 24.16
N THR A 45 -30.21 -4.62 24.88
CA THR A 45 -30.21 -4.66 26.34
C THR A 45 -29.86 -3.29 26.92
N ASP A 46 -30.14 -3.08 28.21
CA ASP A 46 -29.82 -1.80 28.89
C ASP A 46 -28.30 -1.54 28.86
N ASN A 47 -27.48 -2.59 28.96
CA ASN A 47 -26.03 -2.46 28.80
C ASN A 47 -25.63 -2.01 27.38
N GLN A 48 -26.25 -2.56 26.33
CA GLN A 48 -25.97 -2.14 24.95
C GLN A 48 -26.42 -0.70 24.69
N LYS A 49 -27.56 -0.29 25.24
CA LYS A 49 -28.04 1.09 25.16
C LYS A 49 -27.08 2.07 25.85
N SER A 50 -26.51 1.68 26.99
CA SER A 50 -25.55 2.52 27.72
C SER A 50 -24.21 2.70 27.00
N LEU A 51 -23.89 1.85 26.01
CA LEU A 51 -22.67 1.92 25.19
C LEU A 51 -22.86 2.80 23.93
N LEU A 52 -24.04 3.36 23.71
CA LEU A 52 -24.25 4.31 22.62
C LEU A 52 -23.54 5.62 22.94
N GLY A 53 -22.72 6.09 21.99
CA GLY A 53 -22.08 7.40 22.04
C GLY A 53 -22.84 8.43 21.21
N ASN A 54 -22.23 9.59 21.01
CA ASN A 54 -22.81 10.71 20.26
C ASN A 54 -22.07 10.99 18.93
N ALA A 55 -21.10 10.16 18.56
CA ALA A 55 -20.39 10.31 17.31
C ALA A 55 -21.19 9.73 16.14
N ASN A 56 -20.88 10.18 14.94
CA ASN A 56 -21.36 9.58 13.70
C ASN A 56 -20.11 9.27 12.85
N THR A 57 -19.53 8.09 13.08
CA THR A 57 -18.28 7.67 12.45
C THR A 57 -18.58 6.70 11.32
N ASP A 58 -18.18 7.07 10.10
CA ASP A 58 -18.12 6.14 8.98
C ASP A 58 -16.79 5.40 9.03
N TRP A 59 -16.79 4.21 9.63
CA TRP A 59 -15.60 3.38 9.79
C TRP A 59 -15.01 2.92 8.46
N ASN A 60 -15.81 2.86 7.40
CA ASN A 60 -15.28 2.56 6.07
C ASN A 60 -14.40 3.69 5.55
N ASP A 61 -14.81 4.94 5.73
CA ASP A 61 -14.00 6.09 5.30
C ASP A 61 -12.74 6.27 6.14
N GLU A 62 -12.76 5.77 7.39
CA GLU A 62 -11.57 5.76 8.24
C GLU A 62 -10.55 4.69 7.85
N VAL A 63 -11.00 3.54 7.36
CA VAL A 63 -10.13 2.42 7.00
C VAL A 63 -9.69 2.49 5.54
N TYR A 64 -10.57 2.92 4.64
CA TYR A 64 -10.27 2.99 3.22
C TYR A 64 -9.84 4.38 2.76
N ARG A 65 -9.19 4.41 1.62
CA ARG A 65 -8.78 5.65 0.92
C ARG A 65 -8.79 5.46 -0.59
N THR A 66 -8.78 6.56 -1.32
CA THR A 66 -8.31 6.54 -2.72
C THR A 66 -6.82 6.26 -2.73
N ALA A 67 -6.39 5.29 -3.50
CA ALA A 67 -5.01 4.85 -3.59
C ALA A 67 -4.36 5.35 -4.88
N PHE A 68 -3.10 5.80 -4.76
CA PHE A 68 -2.31 6.27 -5.89
C PHE A 68 -1.12 5.34 -6.10
N GLY A 69 -0.77 5.17 -7.36
CA GLY A 69 0.40 4.40 -7.77
C GLY A 69 1.20 5.12 -8.83
N THR A 70 2.51 4.89 -8.83
CA THR A 70 3.43 5.35 -9.85
C THR A 70 4.44 4.26 -10.20
N ASP A 71 4.73 4.10 -11.47
CA ASP A 71 5.77 3.21 -12.00
C ASP A 71 6.63 4.00 -12.98
N ASN A 72 7.86 4.27 -12.59
CA ASN A 72 8.81 5.07 -13.34
C ASN A 72 10.01 4.23 -13.73
N ASN A 73 10.31 4.15 -15.01
CA ASN A 73 11.41 3.34 -15.53
C ASN A 73 12.27 4.18 -16.47
N LEU A 74 13.54 4.33 -16.11
CA LEU A 74 14.57 4.95 -16.93
C LEU A 74 15.51 3.89 -17.46
N SER A 75 15.86 3.92 -18.74
CA SER A 75 16.90 3.08 -19.28
C SER A 75 17.77 3.80 -20.29
N LEU A 76 19.04 3.55 -20.16
CA LEU A 76 20.10 4.02 -21.05
C LEU A 76 20.68 2.82 -21.77
N SER A 77 20.85 2.90 -23.06
CA SER A 77 21.50 1.86 -23.85
C SER A 77 22.32 2.45 -24.97
N GLY A 78 23.42 1.80 -25.31
CA GLY A 78 24.35 2.25 -26.34
C GLY A 78 25.56 1.34 -26.39
N SER A 79 26.64 1.87 -26.95
CA SER A 79 27.93 1.16 -26.99
C SER A 79 29.08 2.11 -26.68
N ILE A 80 29.99 1.65 -25.85
CA ILE A 80 31.30 2.31 -25.64
C ILE A 80 32.24 1.75 -26.71
N GLY A 81 32.51 2.57 -27.72
CA GLY A 81 33.21 2.12 -28.90
C GLY A 81 32.44 1.02 -29.66
N LYS A 82 33.16 0.20 -30.41
CA LYS A 82 32.61 -0.92 -31.19
C LYS A 82 32.37 -2.19 -30.36
N TYR A 83 33.00 -2.31 -29.19
CA TYR A 83 33.18 -3.60 -28.53
C TYR A 83 32.43 -3.76 -27.20
N LEU A 84 31.82 -2.67 -26.68
CA LEU A 84 31.14 -2.74 -25.40
C LEU A 84 29.72 -2.16 -25.48
N PRO A 85 28.76 -2.90 -26.06
CA PRO A 85 27.35 -2.56 -25.89
C PRO A 85 26.94 -2.69 -24.44
N PHE A 86 26.13 -1.73 -23.98
CA PHE A 86 25.63 -1.69 -22.61
C PHE A 86 24.16 -1.31 -22.55
N ARG A 87 23.51 -1.73 -21.47
CA ARG A 87 22.20 -1.24 -21.06
C ARG A 87 22.20 -1.09 -19.55
N VAL A 88 21.83 0.09 -19.08
CA VAL A 88 21.60 0.38 -17.67
C VAL A 88 20.16 0.78 -17.51
N SER A 89 19.47 0.30 -16.50
CA SER A 89 18.12 0.71 -16.19
C SER A 89 17.91 0.84 -14.69
N ALA A 90 17.08 1.82 -14.32
CA ALA A 90 16.60 2.04 -12.96
C ALA A 90 15.08 2.15 -13.02
N GLY A 91 14.42 1.56 -12.05
CA GLY A 91 12.98 1.62 -11.89
C GLY A 91 12.60 1.98 -10.46
N TYR A 92 11.56 2.79 -10.34
CA TYR A 92 10.89 3.12 -9.09
C TYR A 92 9.41 2.83 -9.22
N TYR A 93 8.92 1.97 -8.36
CA TYR A 93 7.52 1.63 -8.24
C TYR A 93 7.04 1.94 -6.84
N ASN A 94 5.94 2.68 -6.73
CA ASN A 94 5.25 2.91 -5.48
C ASN A 94 3.75 2.74 -5.71
N GLN A 95 3.10 1.92 -4.91
CA GLN A 95 1.68 1.67 -4.98
C GLN A 95 1.09 1.67 -3.57
N SER A 96 0.25 2.64 -3.29
CA SER A 96 -0.59 2.63 -2.09
C SER A 96 -1.74 1.64 -2.26
N GLY A 97 -2.12 0.97 -1.18
CA GLY A 97 -3.33 0.15 -1.12
C GLY A 97 -4.59 0.97 -0.83
N LEU A 98 -5.75 0.40 -1.13
CA LEU A 98 -7.05 0.98 -0.79
C LEU A 98 -7.29 1.02 0.72
N VAL A 99 -6.75 0.08 1.47
CA VAL A 99 -6.73 0.12 2.94
C VAL A 99 -5.57 1.01 3.39
N ARG A 100 -5.83 1.87 4.36
CA ARG A 100 -4.79 2.78 4.90
C ARG A 100 -3.61 1.97 5.42
N LYS A 101 -2.41 2.54 5.33
CA LYS A 101 -1.10 1.94 5.64
C LYS A 101 -0.61 0.87 4.66
N ASP A 102 -1.45 0.27 3.83
CA ASP A 102 -0.92 -0.57 2.76
C ASP A 102 -0.11 0.24 1.77
N ASN A 103 1.12 -0.17 1.56
CA ASN A 103 1.99 0.42 0.55
C ASN A 103 3.05 -0.57 0.10
N VAL A 104 3.34 -0.56 -1.18
CA VAL A 104 4.45 -1.30 -1.80
C VAL A 104 5.37 -0.30 -2.46
N GLU A 105 6.61 -0.28 -2.04
CA GLU A 105 7.67 0.52 -2.66
C GLU A 105 8.77 -0.41 -3.15
N ARG A 106 9.21 -0.21 -4.39
CA ARG A 106 10.25 -1.04 -4.99
C ARG A 106 11.17 -0.22 -5.87
N TRP A 107 12.45 -0.34 -5.58
CA TRP A 107 13.55 0.15 -6.40
C TRP A 107 14.18 -1.02 -7.15
N THR A 108 14.44 -0.85 -8.44
CA THR A 108 15.11 -1.84 -9.26
C THR A 108 16.26 -1.20 -9.99
N GLY A 109 17.38 -1.91 -10.04
CA GLY A 109 18.54 -1.54 -10.86
C GLY A 109 18.96 -2.73 -11.71
N ASN A 110 19.33 -2.49 -12.96
CA ASN A 110 19.86 -3.53 -13.84
C ASN A 110 20.94 -2.96 -14.75
N VAL A 111 22.04 -3.67 -14.84
CA VAL A 111 23.17 -3.38 -15.73
C VAL A 111 23.45 -4.60 -16.58
N VAL A 112 23.41 -4.44 -17.89
CA VAL A 112 23.75 -5.48 -18.85
C VAL A 112 24.90 -4.97 -19.71
N LEU A 113 26.00 -5.70 -19.71
CA LEU A 113 27.18 -5.45 -20.55
C LEU A 113 27.36 -6.64 -21.50
N THR A 114 27.62 -6.34 -22.76
CA THR A 114 27.87 -7.39 -23.77
C THR A 114 29.19 -7.15 -24.50
N PRO A 115 30.34 -7.24 -23.77
CA PRO A 115 31.64 -7.06 -24.40
C PRO A 115 31.91 -8.12 -25.46
N SER A 116 32.58 -7.68 -26.50
CA SER A 116 33.05 -8.51 -27.61
C SER A 116 34.58 -8.37 -27.78
N PHE A 117 35.21 -9.49 -27.93
CA PHE A 117 36.71 -9.59 -28.04
C PHE A 117 37.11 -10.36 -29.29
N PHE A 118 38.36 -10.21 -29.66
CA PHE A 118 38.97 -10.94 -30.77
C PHE A 118 38.16 -10.84 -32.09
N GLN A 119 37.80 -9.63 -32.52
CA GLN A 119 37.04 -9.40 -33.74
C GLN A 119 35.68 -10.16 -33.74
N ASP A 120 34.95 -10.10 -32.61
CA ASP A 120 33.64 -10.76 -32.39
C ASP A 120 33.66 -12.29 -32.22
N HIS A 121 34.86 -12.92 -32.13
CA HIS A 121 34.95 -14.36 -31.89
C HIS A 121 34.58 -14.76 -30.46
N LEU A 122 34.73 -13.86 -29.48
CA LEU A 122 34.31 -14.09 -28.10
C LEU A 122 33.32 -12.99 -27.66
N LYS A 123 32.04 -13.37 -27.36
CA LYS A 123 31.03 -12.49 -26.84
C LYS A 123 30.62 -12.95 -25.44
N LEU A 124 30.75 -12.05 -24.47
CA LEU A 124 30.27 -12.28 -23.09
C LEU A 124 29.00 -11.54 -22.85
N THR A 125 28.18 -12.01 -21.93
CA THR A 125 27.05 -11.27 -21.41
C THR A 125 27.14 -11.23 -19.88
N ILE A 126 27.32 -10.05 -19.34
CA ILE A 126 27.37 -9.78 -17.90
C ILE A 126 26.08 -9.09 -17.53
N ASN A 127 25.34 -9.63 -16.58
CA ASN A 127 24.08 -9.06 -16.11
C ASN A 127 24.11 -9.00 -14.57
N ALA A 128 23.96 -7.78 -14.04
CA ALA A 128 23.81 -7.54 -12.61
C ALA A 128 22.47 -6.87 -12.37
N LYS A 129 21.65 -7.44 -11.49
CA LYS A 129 20.33 -6.93 -11.11
C LYS A 129 20.21 -6.84 -9.60
N GLY A 130 19.70 -5.70 -9.13
CA GLY A 130 19.36 -5.47 -7.73
C GLY A 130 17.92 -5.03 -7.59
N THR A 131 17.28 -5.40 -6.48
CA THR A 131 15.93 -4.97 -6.13
C THR A 131 15.87 -4.71 -4.62
N LEU A 132 15.33 -3.56 -4.25
CA LEU A 132 15.00 -3.21 -2.87
C LEU A 132 13.49 -3.06 -2.77
N ASN A 133 12.87 -3.76 -1.82
CA ASN A 133 11.44 -3.66 -1.54
C ASN A 133 11.25 -3.15 -0.11
N ASN A 134 10.34 -2.19 0.03
CA ASN A 134 9.85 -1.70 1.32
C ASN A 134 8.32 -1.79 1.28
N ASN A 135 7.77 -2.71 2.06
CA ASN A 135 6.34 -2.97 2.06
C ASN A 135 5.78 -2.68 3.44
N SER A 136 4.69 -1.93 3.47
CA SER A 136 3.86 -1.74 4.66
C SER A 136 2.55 -2.47 4.46
N PHE A 137 2.12 -3.20 5.48
CA PHE A 137 0.87 -3.92 5.46
C PHE A 137 -0.06 -3.38 6.53
N ASN A 138 -1.34 -3.32 6.23
CA ASN A 138 -2.36 -3.00 7.21
C ASN A 138 -2.52 -4.14 8.23
N ASN A 139 -3.24 -3.85 9.29
CA ASN A 139 -3.79 -4.90 10.15
C ASN A 139 -4.98 -5.55 9.42
N GLY A 140 -4.85 -6.81 9.01
CA GLY A 140 -5.91 -7.54 8.30
C GLY A 140 -7.26 -7.59 9.03
N GLY A 141 -7.28 -7.38 10.35
CA GLY A 141 -8.49 -7.24 11.15
C GLY A 141 -9.23 -5.91 10.99
N ALA A 142 -8.56 -4.85 10.51
CA ALA A 142 -9.16 -3.51 10.43
C ALA A 142 -10.40 -3.44 9.53
N VAL A 143 -10.38 -4.16 8.41
CA VAL A 143 -11.51 -4.23 7.47
C VAL A 143 -12.74 -4.88 8.12
N TRP A 144 -12.53 -5.98 8.84
CA TRP A 144 -13.60 -6.65 9.57
C TRP A 144 -14.09 -5.80 10.74
N ALA A 145 -13.17 -5.20 11.47
CA ALA A 145 -13.50 -4.30 12.57
C ALA A 145 -14.35 -3.12 12.08
N ALA A 146 -13.97 -2.48 10.97
CA ALA A 146 -14.75 -1.39 10.38
C ALA A 146 -16.20 -1.78 10.08
N ALA A 147 -16.43 -3.02 9.62
CA ALA A 147 -17.77 -3.52 9.30
C ALA A 147 -18.64 -3.83 10.54
N THR A 148 -18.03 -3.99 11.71
CA THR A 148 -18.71 -4.46 12.93
C THR A 148 -18.60 -3.50 14.11
N PHE A 149 -17.80 -2.46 13.99
CA PHE A 149 -17.59 -1.51 15.08
C PHE A 149 -18.75 -0.54 15.24
N ASN A 150 -18.97 -0.08 16.46
CA ASN A 150 -20.05 0.81 16.81
C ASN A 150 -19.88 2.20 16.15
N PRO A 151 -20.79 2.64 15.26
CA PRO A 151 -20.67 3.93 14.55
C PRO A 151 -20.93 5.14 15.46
N THR A 152 -21.45 4.95 16.68
CA THR A 152 -21.69 6.05 17.63
C THR A 152 -20.47 6.43 18.45
N ILE A 153 -19.34 5.75 18.23
CA ILE A 153 -18.09 5.98 18.94
C ILE A 153 -17.11 6.76 18.03
N PRO A 154 -16.44 7.81 18.55
CA PRO A 154 -15.45 8.54 17.76
C PRO A 154 -14.15 7.75 17.58
N VAL A 155 -13.41 8.03 16.50
CA VAL A 155 -12.10 7.41 16.23
C VAL A 155 -11.13 7.67 17.36
N TYR A 156 -11.10 8.89 17.87
CA TYR A 156 -10.17 9.32 18.92
C TYR A 156 -10.89 9.62 20.23
N SER A 157 -10.31 9.17 21.34
CA SER A 157 -10.82 9.45 22.68
C SER A 157 -10.33 10.77 23.29
N GLY A 158 -9.33 11.41 22.68
CA GLY A 158 -8.62 12.53 23.27
C GLY A 158 -7.58 12.11 24.33
N ASN A 159 -7.49 10.83 24.68
CA ASN A 159 -6.46 10.29 25.56
C ASN A 159 -5.21 9.93 24.76
N SER A 160 -4.03 10.41 25.16
CA SER A 160 -2.77 10.15 24.46
C SER A 160 -2.27 8.70 24.58
N ASN A 161 -2.83 7.91 25.51
CA ASN A 161 -2.57 6.50 25.60
C ASN A 161 -3.06 5.80 24.33
N TYR A 162 -2.38 4.77 23.89
CA TYR A 162 -2.71 3.99 22.67
C TYR A 162 -2.81 4.83 21.39
N GLY A 163 -1.98 5.88 21.30
CA GLY A 163 -1.98 6.77 20.11
C GLY A 163 -3.17 7.70 20.02
N GLY A 164 -3.96 7.85 21.10
CA GLY A 164 -5.14 8.69 21.13
C GLY A 164 -6.41 8.03 20.60
N PHE A 165 -6.32 6.80 20.11
CA PHE A 165 -7.49 6.08 19.61
C PHE A 165 -8.48 5.74 20.74
N ASN A 166 -9.75 5.69 20.37
CA ASN A 166 -10.80 5.28 21.27
C ASN A 166 -10.77 3.75 21.44
N GLU A 167 -10.37 3.29 22.62
CA GLU A 167 -10.32 1.88 22.97
C GLU A 167 -11.17 1.64 24.21
N ALA A 168 -11.84 0.50 24.28
CA ALA A 168 -12.47 0.05 25.52
C ALA A 168 -11.35 -0.37 26.51
N LEU A 169 -11.30 0.30 27.65
CA LEU A 169 -10.29 0.05 28.67
C LEU A 169 -10.90 -0.69 29.87
N ASP A 170 -10.11 -1.54 30.51
CA ASP A 170 -10.43 -2.13 31.81
C ASP A 170 -10.23 -1.12 32.97
N ALA A 171 -10.47 -1.58 34.19
CA ALA A 171 -10.31 -0.75 35.39
C ALA A 171 -8.86 -0.26 35.60
N ASP A 172 -7.88 -0.98 35.06
CA ASP A 172 -6.46 -0.66 35.15
C ASP A 172 -5.97 0.21 33.98
N GLY A 173 -6.86 0.56 33.03
CA GLY A 173 -6.57 1.41 31.88
C GLY A 173 -5.94 0.69 30.70
N TYR A 174 -6.00 -0.63 30.65
CA TYR A 174 -5.53 -1.43 29.51
C TYR A 174 -6.68 -1.75 28.55
N PRO A 175 -6.41 -1.88 27.24
CA PRO A 175 -7.43 -2.26 26.29
C PRO A 175 -8.05 -3.61 26.64
N VAL A 176 -9.36 -3.62 26.81
CA VAL A 176 -10.10 -4.87 27.01
C VAL A 176 -10.02 -5.69 25.75
N ASN A 177 -9.59 -6.94 25.87
CA ASN A 177 -9.51 -7.88 24.75
C ASN A 177 -10.92 -8.38 24.37
N ALA A 178 -11.82 -7.47 24.10
CA ALA A 178 -13.24 -7.72 23.84
C ALA A 178 -13.54 -7.95 22.36
N GLY A 179 -12.64 -8.59 21.64
CA GLY A 179 -12.90 -9.12 20.29
C GLY A 179 -12.83 -8.13 19.16
N VAL A 180 -13.25 -6.90 19.32
CA VAL A 180 -13.21 -5.87 18.25
C VAL A 180 -12.54 -4.61 18.79
N ARG A 181 -11.38 -4.31 18.25
CA ARG A 181 -10.62 -3.07 18.52
C ARG A 181 -11.00 -1.99 17.53
N ASN A 182 -10.68 -0.75 17.88
CA ASN A 182 -10.76 0.38 16.94
C ASN A 182 -10.03 -0.01 15.62
N PRO A 183 -10.69 0.10 14.47
CA PRO A 183 -10.20 -0.33 13.16
C PRO A 183 -8.92 0.32 12.68
#